data_a882dac4e6f787a6e2ca04fe7a8c528c
#
_entry.id   a882dac4e6f787a6e2ca04fe7a8c528c
#
_cell.length_a   1.000
_cell.length_b   1.000
_cell.length_c   1.000
_cell.angle_alpha   90.00
_cell.angle_beta   90.00
_cell.angle_gamma   90.00
#
_symmetry.space_group_name_H-M   'P 1'
#
loop_
_entity.id
_entity.type
_entity.pdbx_description
1 polymer ?
#
loop_
_entity_poly.entity_id
_entity_poly.type
_entity_poly.pdbx_seq_one_letter_code
_entity_poly.pdbx_strand_id
1 'polypeptide(L)'
;DQNVFTLDTAFQRRWKMKMIDNRFDATHDFADDTIRDTSITWKKFCTTINETIVGSSTGMTSTEDKRLGKYFVQKKDLEGDGFAEKVIKYLWDDAFKFNRSEIFDKSSFPTLEDVIRAFNKRIEDRRLVIFNEELRTKLAPEPTGN
;
A
#
# COMPACT_ATOMS: atom_id res chain seq x y z
N ASP A 1 -7.98 6.74 -29.96
CA ASP A 1 -6.58 6.76 -29.63
C ASP A 1 -6.22 5.57 -28.76
N GLN A 2 -5.21 4.85 -29.18
CA GLN A 2 -4.85 3.62 -28.52
C GLN A 2 -4.34 3.83 -27.10
N ASN A 3 -3.67 4.93 -26.87
CA ASN A 3 -3.19 5.23 -25.55
C ASN A 3 -4.34 5.43 -24.58
N VAL A 4 -5.42 5.98 -25.07
CA VAL A 4 -6.61 6.15 -24.26
C VAL A 4 -7.17 4.79 -23.86
N PHE A 5 -7.24 3.87 -24.80
CA PHE A 5 -7.74 2.54 -24.49
C PHE A 5 -6.81 1.80 -23.54
N THR A 6 -5.52 1.90 -23.79
CA THR A 6 -4.55 1.22 -22.96
C THR A 6 -4.59 1.73 -21.53
N LEU A 7 -4.71 3.03 -21.37
CA LEU A 7 -4.79 3.64 -20.06
C LEU A 7 -6.12 3.41 -19.40
N ASP A 8 -7.13 3.17 -20.20
CA ASP A 8 -8.49 3.21 -19.75
C ASP A 8 -8.80 2.18 -18.68
N THR A 9 -8.27 0.97 -18.84
CA THR A 9 -8.56 -0.08 -17.87
C THR A 9 -8.05 0.28 -16.49
N ALA A 10 -6.80 0.70 -16.40
CA ALA A 10 -6.23 1.08 -15.11
C ALA A 10 -6.89 2.34 -14.58
N PHE A 11 -7.13 3.30 -15.48
CA PHE A 11 -7.78 4.52 -15.06
C PHE A 11 -9.19 4.25 -14.55
N GLN A 12 -9.93 3.41 -15.25
CA GLN A 12 -11.29 3.11 -14.83
C GLN A 12 -11.33 2.38 -13.50
N ARG A 13 -10.36 1.53 -13.24
CA ARG A 13 -10.31 0.84 -11.97
C ARG A 13 -10.08 1.83 -10.83
N ARG A 14 -9.16 2.76 -11.01
CA ARG A 14 -8.90 3.76 -10.00
C ARG A 14 -10.08 4.71 -9.84
N TRP A 15 -10.67 5.08 -10.95
CA TRP A 15 -11.84 5.94 -10.94
C TRP A 15 -12.99 5.28 -10.19
N LYS A 16 -13.20 4.00 -10.46
CA LYS A 16 -14.26 3.27 -9.82
C LYS A 16 -14.07 3.19 -8.31
N MET A 17 -12.84 2.96 -7.89
CA MET A 17 -12.57 2.93 -6.47
C MET A 17 -12.84 4.27 -5.81
N LYS A 18 -12.53 5.33 -6.52
CA LYS A 18 -12.78 6.66 -6.04
C LYS A 18 -14.29 6.94 -5.93
N MET A 19 -15.02 6.52 -6.94
CA MET A 19 -16.46 6.74 -6.97
C MET A 19 -17.19 5.94 -5.91
N ILE A 20 -16.67 4.78 -5.58
CA ILE A 20 -17.29 3.91 -4.59
C ILE A 20 -17.00 4.37 -3.17
N ASP A 21 -16.08 5.30 -3.01
CA ASP A 21 -15.72 5.76 -1.69
C ASP A 21 -14.52 5.00 -1.14
N ASN A 22 -13.41 5.68 -1.05
CA ASN A 22 -12.19 5.08 -0.54
C ASN A 22 -12.17 4.97 0.98
N ARG A 23 -13.21 5.43 1.65
CA ARG A 23 -13.25 5.33 3.10
C ARG A 23 -13.62 3.91 3.51
N PHE A 24 -13.07 3.51 4.63
CA PHE A 24 -13.42 2.23 5.22
C PHE A 24 -14.51 2.47 6.26
N ASP A 25 -15.56 1.69 6.18
CA ASP A 25 -16.64 1.81 7.13
C ASP A 25 -16.86 0.48 7.84
N ALA A 26 -17.82 0.45 8.73
CA ALA A 26 -18.03 -0.72 9.56
C ALA A 26 -18.53 -1.93 8.80
N THR A 27 -19.02 -1.73 7.59
CA THR A 27 -19.56 -2.84 6.81
C THR A 27 -18.51 -3.47 5.89
N HIS A 28 -17.31 -2.91 5.85
CA HIS A 28 -16.28 -3.44 4.98
C HIS A 28 -15.75 -4.75 5.54
N ASP A 29 -15.87 -5.81 4.77
CA ASP A 29 -15.69 -7.16 5.28
C ASP A 29 -14.31 -7.43 5.87
N PHE A 30 -13.26 -6.87 5.28
CA PHE A 30 -11.92 -7.21 5.73
C PHE A 30 -11.07 -5.98 6.05
N ALA A 31 -11.72 -4.87 6.35
CA ALA A 31 -10.99 -3.66 6.73
C ALA A 31 -10.12 -3.90 7.96
N ASP A 32 -10.63 -4.70 8.88
CA ASP A 32 -9.93 -4.98 10.13
C ASP A 32 -9.09 -6.24 10.08
N ASP A 33 -9.05 -6.91 8.94
CA ASP A 33 -8.17 -8.07 8.80
C ASP A 33 -6.73 -7.59 8.69
N THR A 34 -5.82 -8.34 9.28
CA THR A 34 -4.41 -7.97 9.23
C THR A 34 -3.79 -8.44 7.94
N ILE A 35 -2.71 -7.77 7.57
CA ILE A 35 -1.91 -8.17 6.43
C ILE A 35 -1.08 -9.37 6.85
N ARG A 36 -1.41 -10.54 6.32
CA ARG A 36 -0.74 -11.78 6.64
C ARG A 36 -0.70 -11.96 8.16
N ASP A 37 0.48 -12.23 8.70
CA ASP A 37 0.64 -12.46 10.13
C ASP A 37 1.15 -11.22 10.87
N THR A 38 1.05 -10.05 10.24
CA THR A 38 1.45 -8.82 10.92
C THR A 38 0.35 -8.35 11.85
N SER A 39 0.70 -7.37 12.67
CA SER A 39 -0.29 -6.74 13.55
C SER A 39 -0.99 -5.57 12.88
N ILE A 40 -0.76 -5.34 11.60
CA ILE A 40 -1.26 -4.17 10.90
C ILE A 40 -2.48 -4.55 10.09
N THR A 41 -3.59 -3.86 10.33
CA THR A 41 -4.81 -4.11 9.56
C THR A 41 -4.71 -3.48 8.18
N TRP A 42 -5.49 -4.01 7.25
CA TRP A 42 -5.55 -3.44 5.91
C TRP A 42 -5.98 -1.97 5.96
N LYS A 43 -6.95 -1.67 6.80
CA LYS A 43 -7.42 -0.29 6.95
C LYS A 43 -6.31 0.64 7.42
N LYS A 44 -5.57 0.22 8.43
CA LYS A 44 -4.47 1.03 8.95
C LYS A 44 -3.41 1.25 7.89
N PHE A 45 -3.09 0.19 7.16
CA PHE A 45 -2.09 0.27 6.11
C PHE A 45 -2.51 1.25 5.02
N CYS A 46 -3.76 1.11 4.53
CA CYS A 46 -4.25 1.99 3.48
C CYS A 46 -4.27 3.44 3.94
N THR A 47 -4.76 3.69 5.13
CA THR A 47 -4.84 5.05 5.64
C THR A 47 -3.46 5.67 5.74
N THR A 48 -2.50 4.94 6.27
CA THR A 48 -1.15 5.45 6.44
C THR A 48 -0.47 5.69 5.10
N ILE A 49 -0.60 4.73 4.19
CA ILE A 49 0.01 4.88 2.87
C ILE A 49 -0.62 6.06 2.12
N ASN A 50 -1.94 6.18 2.19
CA ASN A 50 -2.61 7.25 1.48
C ASN A 50 -2.23 8.62 2.03
N GLU A 51 -2.05 8.73 3.33
CA GLU A 51 -1.58 9.97 3.92
C GLU A 51 -0.17 10.30 3.42
N THR A 52 0.66 9.29 3.29
CA THR A 52 2.01 9.49 2.81
C THR A 52 2.02 9.91 1.35
N ILE A 53 1.14 9.29 0.54
CA ILE A 53 1.02 9.68 -0.87
C ILE A 53 0.66 11.16 -0.99
N VAL A 54 -0.33 11.58 -0.23
CA VAL A 54 -0.76 12.99 -0.27
C VAL A 54 0.37 13.89 0.21
N GLY A 55 1.04 13.49 1.29
CA GLY A 55 2.10 14.32 1.86
C GLY A 55 3.33 14.43 0.99
N SER A 56 3.59 13.43 0.16
CA SER A 56 4.77 13.45 -0.69
C SER A 56 4.51 14.06 -2.05
N SER A 57 3.30 14.52 -2.30
CA SER A 57 2.96 15.11 -3.58
C SER A 57 3.70 16.42 -3.79
N THR A 58 4.26 16.57 -4.96
CA THR A 58 4.90 17.83 -5.33
C THR A 58 3.99 18.72 -6.15
N GLY A 59 2.74 18.30 -6.33
CA GLY A 59 1.80 19.04 -7.13
C GLY A 59 1.88 18.76 -8.61
N MET A 60 2.76 17.89 -9.00
CA MET A 60 2.95 17.60 -10.41
C MET A 60 1.90 16.64 -10.96
N THR A 61 1.36 15.80 -10.14
CA THR A 61 0.36 14.82 -10.58
C THR A 61 -0.75 14.72 -9.56
N SER A 62 -1.87 14.18 -10.00
CA SER A 62 -2.99 13.95 -9.10
C SER A 62 -2.64 12.80 -8.17
N THR A 63 -2.54 13.11 -6.90
CA THR A 63 -2.25 12.08 -5.90
C THR A 63 -3.44 11.19 -5.65
N GLU A 64 -4.63 11.65 -5.99
CA GLU A 64 -5.82 10.84 -5.76
C GLU A 64 -5.81 9.58 -6.58
N ASP A 65 -5.23 9.65 -7.77
CA ASP A 65 -5.18 8.48 -8.64
C ASP A 65 -4.23 7.41 -8.11
N LYS A 66 -3.34 7.78 -7.23
CA LYS A 66 -2.35 6.85 -6.70
C LYS A 66 -2.77 6.19 -5.41
N ARG A 67 -3.80 6.70 -4.75
CA ARG A 67 -4.19 6.19 -3.45
C ARG A 67 -4.75 4.79 -3.52
N LEU A 68 -4.53 4.05 -2.45
CA LEU A 68 -5.10 2.71 -2.32
C LEU A 68 -6.56 2.83 -1.91
N GLY A 69 -7.42 2.13 -2.62
CA GLY A 69 -8.82 2.06 -2.25
C GLY A 69 -9.13 0.77 -1.53
N LYS A 70 -10.26 0.73 -0.85
CA LYS A 70 -10.62 -0.45 -0.06
C LYS A 70 -10.80 -1.69 -0.92
N TYR A 71 -11.07 -1.53 -2.20
CA TYR A 71 -11.23 -2.66 -3.10
C TYR A 71 -9.99 -2.97 -3.91
N PHE A 72 -8.85 -2.36 -3.58
CA PHE A 72 -7.61 -2.62 -4.29
C PHE A 72 -7.20 -4.07 -4.19
N VAL A 73 -7.47 -4.70 -3.05
CA VAL A 73 -7.16 -6.11 -2.83
C VAL A 73 -8.45 -6.86 -2.52
N GLN A 74 -8.38 -8.17 -2.67
CA GLN A 74 -9.39 -9.06 -2.14
C GLN A 74 -8.89 -9.64 -0.83
N LYS A 75 -9.80 -10.23 -0.07
CA LYS A 75 -9.42 -10.81 1.23
C LYS A 75 -8.27 -11.79 1.08
N LYS A 76 -8.31 -12.61 0.03
CA LYS A 76 -7.26 -13.62 -0.18
C LYS A 76 -5.89 -12.99 -0.39
N ASP A 77 -5.85 -11.77 -0.89
CA ASP A 77 -4.57 -11.10 -1.12
C ASP A 77 -3.87 -10.73 0.18
N LEU A 78 -4.61 -10.68 1.27
CA LEU A 78 -4.01 -10.35 2.56
C LEU A 78 -3.33 -11.54 3.21
N GLU A 79 -3.53 -12.74 2.69
CA GLU A 79 -3.17 -13.95 3.42
C GLU A 79 -1.93 -14.66 2.90
N GLY A 80 -1.41 -14.28 1.78
CA GLY A 80 -0.28 -15.00 1.22
C GLY A 80 0.65 -14.09 0.47
N ASP A 81 1.45 -14.69 -0.39
CA ASP A 81 2.42 -13.93 -1.16
C ASP A 81 1.78 -12.95 -2.12
N GLY A 82 0.48 -13.07 -2.34
CA GLY A 82 -0.23 -12.16 -3.23
C GLY A 82 -0.17 -10.71 -2.79
N PHE A 83 -0.05 -10.46 -1.48
CA PHE A 83 0.03 -9.09 -1.01
C PHE A 83 1.22 -8.36 -1.61
N ALA A 84 2.39 -8.99 -1.55
CA ALA A 84 3.58 -8.35 -2.10
C ALA A 84 3.48 -8.19 -3.61
N GLU A 85 2.97 -9.21 -4.27
CA GLU A 85 2.86 -9.17 -5.72
C GLU A 85 1.91 -8.10 -6.20
N LYS A 86 0.92 -7.76 -5.41
CA LYS A 86 -0.08 -6.81 -5.83
C LYS A 86 0.16 -5.42 -5.23
N VAL A 87 0.28 -5.35 -3.92
CA VAL A 87 0.33 -4.06 -3.24
C VAL A 87 1.75 -3.51 -3.21
N ILE A 88 2.70 -4.30 -2.75
CA ILE A 88 4.08 -3.82 -2.66
C ILE A 88 4.61 -3.44 -4.03
N LYS A 89 4.31 -4.27 -5.02
CA LYS A 89 4.73 -3.98 -6.38
C LYS A 89 4.11 -2.69 -6.90
N TYR A 90 2.83 -2.48 -6.63
CA TYR A 90 2.17 -1.25 -7.05
C TYR A 90 2.82 -0.02 -6.42
N LEU A 91 3.12 -0.10 -5.13
CA LEU A 91 3.74 1.02 -4.45
C LEU A 91 5.11 1.33 -5.03
N TRP A 92 5.87 0.31 -5.35
CA TRP A 92 7.22 0.47 -5.89
C TRP A 92 7.20 0.97 -7.34
N ASP A 93 6.36 0.36 -8.18
CA ASP A 93 6.39 0.62 -9.61
C ASP A 93 5.56 1.82 -10.00
N ASP A 94 4.60 2.21 -9.17
CA ASP A 94 3.63 3.21 -9.58
C ASP A 94 3.52 4.34 -8.57
N ALA A 95 2.97 4.07 -7.40
CA ALA A 95 2.63 5.14 -6.46
C ALA A 95 3.86 5.93 -6.01
N PHE A 96 4.98 5.25 -5.78
CA PHE A 96 6.22 5.90 -5.33
C PHE A 96 7.35 5.72 -6.32
N LYS A 97 7.01 5.62 -7.58
CA LYS A 97 7.98 5.36 -8.64
C LYS A 97 9.17 6.32 -8.61
N PHE A 98 8.90 7.58 -8.32
CA PHE A 98 9.95 8.59 -8.36
C PHE A 98 10.44 9.00 -6.98
N ASN A 99 9.89 8.38 -5.94
CA ASN A 99 10.26 8.76 -4.57
C ASN A 99 10.12 7.56 -3.64
N ARG A 100 10.71 6.45 -4.04
CA ARG A 100 10.57 5.19 -3.30
C ARG A 100 11.05 5.29 -1.86
N SER A 101 12.05 6.11 -1.62
CA SER A 101 12.59 6.25 -0.26
C SER A 101 11.62 6.90 0.70
N GLU A 102 10.53 7.47 0.19
CA GLU A 102 9.50 8.01 1.07
C GLU A 102 8.89 6.94 1.94
N ILE A 103 8.83 5.71 1.46
CA ILE A 103 8.28 4.62 2.26
C ILE A 103 9.21 3.42 2.37
N PHE A 104 10.10 3.19 1.40
CA PHE A 104 10.94 1.99 1.39
C PHE A 104 12.32 2.27 1.94
N ASP A 105 12.90 1.26 2.58
CA ASP A 105 14.29 1.31 3.03
C ASP A 105 15.18 0.82 1.90
N LYS A 106 15.51 1.72 0.99
CA LYS A 106 16.30 1.37 -0.18
C LYS A 106 17.75 1.08 0.14
N SER A 107 18.23 1.50 1.30
CA SER A 107 19.58 1.18 1.70
C SER A 107 19.75 -0.32 1.92
N SER A 108 18.75 -0.92 2.56
CA SER A 108 18.79 -2.35 2.86
C SER A 108 18.22 -3.19 1.74
N PHE A 109 17.26 -2.64 1.00
CA PHE A 109 16.55 -3.38 -0.03
C PHE A 109 16.48 -2.53 -1.30
N PRO A 110 17.55 -2.51 -2.09
CA PRO A 110 17.65 -1.57 -3.21
C PRO A 110 16.77 -1.89 -4.42
N THR A 111 16.29 -3.12 -4.54
CA THR A 111 15.48 -3.50 -5.70
C THR A 111 14.13 -4.02 -5.25
N LEU A 112 13.18 -4.01 -6.19
CA LEU A 112 11.86 -4.58 -5.89
C LEU A 112 11.95 -6.05 -5.52
N GLU A 113 12.84 -6.77 -6.19
CA GLU A 113 13.01 -8.18 -5.89
C GLU A 113 13.47 -8.37 -4.44
N ASP A 114 14.40 -7.54 -3.99
CA ASP A 114 14.86 -7.60 -2.62
C ASP A 114 13.72 -7.32 -1.64
N VAL A 115 12.91 -6.33 -1.97
CA VAL A 115 11.78 -5.95 -1.13
C VAL A 115 10.77 -7.09 -1.01
N ILE A 116 10.40 -7.65 -2.15
CA ILE A 116 9.39 -8.71 -2.15
C ILE A 116 9.92 -9.94 -1.43
N ARG A 117 11.17 -10.30 -1.68
CA ARG A 117 11.77 -11.45 -1.01
C ARG A 117 11.78 -11.24 0.50
N ALA A 118 12.20 -10.06 0.94
CA ALA A 118 12.27 -9.78 2.36
C ALA A 118 10.88 -9.84 3.01
N PHE A 119 9.90 -9.27 2.34
CA PHE A 119 8.55 -9.29 2.88
C PHE A 119 8.01 -10.71 2.99
N ASN A 120 8.21 -11.50 1.96
CA ASN A 120 7.61 -12.85 1.92
C ASN A 120 8.33 -13.84 2.81
N LYS A 121 9.62 -13.68 3.01
CA LYS A 121 10.38 -14.67 3.78
C LYS A 121 10.40 -14.41 5.27
N ARG A 122 10.14 -13.19 5.68
CA ARG A 122 10.10 -12.89 7.10
C ARG A 122 8.72 -13.21 7.66
N ILE A 123 8.57 -13.11 8.97
CA ILE A 123 7.31 -13.43 9.62
C ILE A 123 6.86 -12.26 10.48
N GLU A 124 5.57 -12.21 10.70
CA GLU A 124 4.97 -11.25 11.60
C GLU A 124 5.38 -9.83 11.24
N ASP A 125 5.54 -8.96 12.21
CA ASP A 125 5.85 -7.57 11.93
C ASP A 125 7.25 -7.37 11.36
N ARG A 126 8.07 -8.41 11.35
CA ARG A 126 9.37 -8.33 10.70
C ARG A 126 9.25 -8.13 9.19
N ARG A 127 8.10 -8.48 8.64
CA ARG A 127 7.85 -8.21 7.21
C ARG A 127 7.95 -6.73 6.90
N LEU A 128 7.71 -5.88 7.88
CA LEU A 128 7.67 -4.44 7.68
C LEU A 128 9.05 -3.81 7.60
N VAL A 129 10.12 -4.60 7.74
CA VAL A 129 11.48 -4.05 7.62
C VAL A 129 11.76 -3.46 6.25
N ILE A 130 10.94 -3.80 5.26
CA ILE A 130 11.12 -3.25 3.91
C ILE A 130 10.82 -1.76 3.88
N PHE A 131 10.08 -1.26 4.84
CA PHE A 131 9.73 0.16 4.91
C PHE A 131 10.75 0.91 5.73
N ASN A 132 10.86 2.21 5.47
CA ASN A 132 11.76 3.04 6.25
C ASN A 132 11.24 3.19 7.68
N GLU A 133 12.08 3.75 8.53
CA GLU A 133 11.74 3.85 9.95
C GLU A 133 10.54 4.74 10.18
N GLU A 134 10.43 5.81 9.44
CA GLU A 134 9.33 6.74 9.62
C GLU A 134 8.00 6.05 9.34
N LEU A 135 7.91 5.30 8.25
CA LEU A 135 6.68 4.61 7.94
C LEU A 135 6.38 3.51 8.94
N ARG A 136 7.40 2.78 9.34
CA ARG A 136 7.19 1.74 10.34
C ARG A 136 6.63 2.31 11.63
N THR A 137 7.11 3.48 12.02
CA THR A 137 6.61 4.14 13.23
C THR A 137 5.13 4.49 13.07
N LYS A 138 4.76 4.99 11.91
CA LYS A 138 3.37 5.35 11.65
C LYS A 138 2.45 4.13 11.59
N LEU A 139 2.97 3.01 11.12
CA LEU A 139 2.18 1.77 11.04
C LEU A 139 2.06 1.07 12.38
N ALA A 140 2.99 1.31 13.29
CA ALA A 140 3.01 0.60 14.56
C ALA A 140 1.70 0.85 15.31
N PRO A 141 1.23 -0.17 16.05
CA PRO A 141 0.02 0.03 16.85
C PRO A 141 0.22 1.14 17.88
N GLU A 142 -0.87 1.81 18.19
CA GLU A 142 -0.82 2.83 19.22
C GLU A 142 -0.38 2.21 20.53
N PRO A 143 0.42 2.93 21.31
CA PRO A 143 0.75 2.41 22.63
C PRO A 143 -0.53 2.21 23.42
N THR A 144 -0.65 1.04 24.02
CA THR A 144 -1.81 0.75 24.84
C THR A 144 -1.45 0.92 26.30
N GLY A 145 -2.44 1.03 27.13
CA GLY A 145 -2.19 1.14 28.54
C GLY A 145 -1.83 2.52 29.00
N ASN A 146 -2.01 3.46 28.19
CA ASN A 146 -1.74 4.83 28.57
C ASN A 146 -2.98 5.52 28.98
#